data_d87653f3032d89e776be95fb5ac54aa5
#
_entry.id   d87653f3032d89e776be95fb5ac54aa5
#
_cell.length_a   1.000
_cell.length_b   1.000
_cell.length_c   1.000
_cell.angle_alpha   90.00
_cell.angle_beta   90.00
_cell.angle_gamma   90.00
#
_symmetry.space_group_name_H-M   'P 1'
#
loop_
_entity.id
_entity.type
_entity.pdbx_description
1 polymer ?
#
loop_
_entity_poly.entity_id
_entity_poly.type
_entity_poly.pdbx_seq_one_letter_code
_entity_poly.pdbx_strand_id
1 'polypeptide(L)'
;MSSDAVQTRLLDAAEELFYGRGIQSVGMDDIRSASGLSLKRLYQLYPAKERLVEAYLERRDGRWRDRLATHVDTAGPDPLARLLAVFDWLELWFGEPDFRGCAWINSFGELGGVSATVARHAREHKDAFREYLRGLVRDAGRPDALAEHLYLLAEGAMVTAGIFASTAPARQALGAARALLA
;
A
#
# COMPACT_ATOMS: atom_id res chain seq x y z
N MET A 1 -28.71 -6.30 7.84
CA MET A 1 -27.23 -6.31 7.74
C MET A 1 -26.67 -5.67 9.01
N SER A 2 -25.63 -6.26 9.60
CA SER A 2 -24.94 -5.64 10.73
C SER A 2 -24.32 -4.29 10.33
N SER A 3 -24.05 -3.41 11.30
CA SER A 3 -23.37 -2.12 11.04
C SER A 3 -22.03 -2.34 10.36
N ASP A 4 -21.27 -3.36 10.81
CA ASP A 4 -19.93 -3.69 10.29
C ASP A 4 -19.98 -4.15 8.83
N ALA A 5 -20.97 -4.97 8.44
CA ALA A 5 -21.13 -5.40 7.05
C ALA A 5 -21.47 -4.24 6.11
N VAL A 6 -22.22 -3.24 6.61
CA VAL A 6 -22.53 -2.01 5.85
C VAL A 6 -21.27 -1.17 5.67
N GLN A 7 -20.50 -0.99 6.74
CA GLN A 7 -19.24 -0.24 6.69
C GLN A 7 -18.20 -0.89 5.78
N THR A 8 -18.05 -2.21 5.87
CA THR A 8 -17.16 -2.98 4.99
C THR A 8 -17.52 -2.77 3.51
N ARG A 9 -18.80 -2.93 3.15
CA ARG A 9 -19.27 -2.72 1.78
C ARG A 9 -19.02 -1.30 1.27
N LEU A 10 -19.18 -0.29 2.14
CA LEU A 10 -18.88 1.08 1.79
C LEU A 10 -17.40 1.31 1.53
N LEU A 11 -16.55 0.77 2.41
CA LEU A 11 -15.09 0.90 2.26
C LEU A 11 -14.57 0.10 1.06
N ASP A 12 -15.18 -1.04 0.71
CA ASP A 12 -14.81 -1.79 -0.50
C ASP A 12 -15.10 -0.97 -1.75
N ALA A 13 -16.30 -0.39 -1.85
CA ALA A 13 -16.66 0.47 -2.97
C ALA A 13 -15.79 1.74 -3.05
N ALA A 14 -15.48 2.35 -1.91
CA ALA A 14 -14.60 3.52 -1.85
C ALA A 14 -13.18 3.16 -2.29
N GLU A 15 -12.64 2.03 -1.84
CA GLU A 15 -11.30 1.57 -2.20
C GLU A 15 -11.18 1.29 -3.70
N GLU A 16 -12.14 0.56 -4.28
CA GLU A 16 -12.17 0.28 -5.71
C GLU A 16 -12.14 1.57 -6.54
N LEU A 17 -12.98 2.53 -6.17
CA LEU A 17 -13.08 3.80 -6.88
C LEU A 17 -11.86 4.69 -6.66
N PHE A 18 -11.43 4.89 -5.43
CA PHE A 18 -10.29 5.77 -5.11
C PHE A 18 -8.99 5.23 -5.69
N TYR A 19 -8.75 3.93 -5.57
CA TYR A 19 -7.55 3.31 -6.12
C TYR A 19 -7.56 3.23 -7.64
N GLY A 20 -8.74 2.95 -8.24
CA GLY A 20 -8.89 2.78 -9.68
C GLY A 20 -8.93 4.10 -10.48
N ARG A 21 -9.50 5.17 -9.89
CA ARG A 21 -9.77 6.44 -10.61
C ARG A 21 -9.07 7.65 -10.02
N GLY A 22 -8.49 7.52 -8.82
CA GLY A 22 -7.96 8.65 -8.06
C GLY A 22 -9.02 9.28 -7.15
N ILE A 23 -8.56 9.79 -6.00
CA ILE A 23 -9.44 10.32 -4.95
C ILE A 23 -10.19 11.57 -5.45
N GLN A 24 -9.51 12.47 -6.17
CA GLN A 24 -10.10 13.74 -6.58
C GLN A 24 -11.24 13.55 -7.59
N SER A 25 -11.13 12.56 -8.49
CA SER A 25 -12.13 12.31 -9.53
C SER A 25 -13.39 11.58 -9.05
N VAL A 26 -13.42 11.07 -7.82
CA VAL A 26 -14.52 10.29 -7.26
C VAL A 26 -15.36 11.15 -6.30
N GLY A 27 -16.66 11.31 -6.57
CA GLY A 27 -17.62 11.97 -5.70
C GLY A 27 -18.31 11.02 -4.71
N MET A 28 -18.96 11.59 -3.70
CA MET A 28 -19.76 10.79 -2.74
C MET A 28 -20.94 10.09 -3.42
N ASP A 29 -21.46 10.62 -4.53
CA ASP A 29 -22.52 10.00 -5.33
C ASP A 29 -22.03 8.76 -6.11
N ASP A 30 -20.78 8.77 -6.59
CA ASP A 30 -20.16 7.58 -7.21
C ASP A 30 -20.08 6.45 -6.18
N ILE A 31 -19.61 6.76 -4.97
CA ILE A 31 -19.47 5.79 -3.88
C ILE A 31 -20.85 5.30 -3.43
N ARG A 32 -21.84 6.19 -3.34
CA ARG A 32 -23.24 5.82 -3.07
C ARG A 32 -23.74 4.79 -4.09
N SER A 33 -23.51 5.06 -5.37
CA SER A 33 -23.98 4.22 -6.47
C SER A 33 -23.28 2.85 -6.45
N ALA A 34 -21.97 2.80 -6.26
CA ALA A 34 -21.17 1.57 -6.19
C ALA A 34 -21.49 0.73 -4.95
N SER A 35 -21.64 1.38 -3.78
CA SER A 35 -21.96 0.70 -2.52
C SER A 35 -23.43 0.27 -2.41
N GLY A 36 -24.34 0.83 -3.21
CA GLY A 36 -25.78 0.61 -3.09
C GLY A 36 -26.40 1.10 -1.77
N LEU A 37 -25.72 2.01 -1.08
CA LEU A 37 -26.21 2.63 0.15
C LEU A 37 -26.97 3.93 -0.15
N SER A 38 -27.89 4.35 0.74
CA SER A 38 -28.46 5.67 0.64
C SER A 38 -27.44 6.75 1.02
N LEU A 39 -27.52 7.93 0.41
CA LEU A 39 -26.64 9.07 0.73
C LEU A 39 -26.70 9.43 2.22
N LYS A 40 -27.91 9.38 2.83
CA LYS A 40 -28.09 9.60 4.26
C LYS A 40 -27.25 8.60 5.09
N ARG A 41 -27.27 7.31 4.72
CA ARG A 41 -26.50 6.28 5.44
C ARG A 41 -25.00 6.47 5.28
N LEU A 42 -24.56 6.87 4.10
CA LEU A 42 -23.17 7.16 3.81
C LEU A 42 -22.64 8.29 4.70
N TYR A 43 -23.35 9.44 4.75
CA TYR A 43 -22.96 10.57 5.61
C TYR A 43 -23.10 10.31 7.11
N GLN A 44 -23.96 9.35 7.52
CA GLN A 44 -23.99 8.89 8.91
C GLN A 44 -22.73 8.13 9.31
N LEU A 45 -22.13 7.37 8.38
CA LEU A 45 -20.91 6.60 8.63
C LEU A 45 -19.66 7.50 8.48
N TYR A 46 -19.64 8.31 7.45
CA TYR A 46 -18.54 9.22 7.14
C TYR A 46 -19.08 10.61 6.81
N PRO A 47 -19.04 11.54 7.76
CA PRO A 47 -19.65 12.88 7.61
C PRO A 47 -19.04 13.73 6.50
N ALA A 48 -17.83 13.39 6.04
CA ALA A 48 -17.14 14.07 4.95
C ALA A 48 -16.31 13.06 4.14
N LYS A 49 -16.03 13.38 2.87
CA LYS A 49 -15.20 12.56 1.98
C LYS A 49 -13.81 12.33 2.58
N GLU A 50 -13.23 13.32 3.24
CA GLU A 50 -11.93 13.25 3.90
C GLU A 50 -11.89 12.14 4.95
N ARG A 51 -12.96 11.95 5.71
CA ARG A 51 -13.06 10.87 6.71
C ARG A 51 -13.14 9.49 6.06
N LEU A 52 -13.78 9.39 4.91
CA LEU A 52 -13.83 8.15 4.15
C LEU A 52 -12.48 7.83 3.52
N VAL A 53 -11.77 8.84 3.02
CA VAL A 53 -10.39 8.69 2.50
C VAL A 53 -9.44 8.24 3.61
N GLU A 54 -9.52 8.83 4.79
CA GLU A 54 -8.74 8.42 5.96
C GLU A 54 -8.96 6.94 6.29
N ALA A 55 -10.22 6.52 6.44
CA ALA A 55 -10.58 5.15 6.73
C ALA A 55 -10.15 4.15 5.62
N TYR A 56 -10.21 4.58 4.37
CA TYR A 56 -9.70 3.80 3.23
C TYR A 56 -8.18 3.56 3.35
N LEU A 57 -7.40 4.63 3.56
CA LEU A 57 -5.95 4.53 3.65
C LEU A 57 -5.51 3.69 4.85
N GLU A 58 -6.16 3.89 6.01
CA GLU A 58 -5.89 3.12 7.23
C GLU A 58 -6.17 1.63 7.05
N ARG A 59 -7.35 1.26 6.51
CA ARG A 59 -7.71 -0.13 6.26
C ARG A 59 -6.77 -0.79 5.25
N ARG A 60 -6.42 -0.07 4.19
CA ARG A 60 -5.51 -0.58 3.17
C ARG A 60 -4.11 -0.79 3.73
N ASP A 61 -3.63 0.09 4.63
CA ASP A 61 -2.33 -0.05 5.27
C ASP A 61 -2.22 -1.35 6.05
N GLY A 62 -3.18 -1.63 6.93
CA GLY A 62 -3.21 -2.89 7.67
C GLY A 62 -3.13 -4.09 6.74
N ARG A 63 -4.01 -4.15 5.73
CA ARG A 63 -4.05 -5.28 4.78
C ARG A 63 -2.77 -5.43 3.96
N TRP A 64 -2.18 -4.33 3.51
CA TRP A 64 -0.95 -4.34 2.72
C TRP A 64 0.21 -4.91 3.56
N ARG A 65 0.37 -4.39 4.79
CA ARG A 65 1.44 -4.85 5.70
C ARG A 65 1.26 -6.30 6.14
N ASP A 66 0.03 -6.71 6.45
CA ASP A 66 -0.26 -8.10 6.83
C ASP A 66 0.03 -9.07 5.69
N ARG A 67 -0.30 -8.72 4.45
CA ARG A 67 -0.02 -9.54 3.26
C ARG A 67 1.48 -9.67 3.01
N LEU A 68 2.23 -8.55 3.11
CA LEU A 68 3.69 -8.56 3.01
C LEU A 68 4.31 -9.45 4.09
N ALA A 69 3.96 -9.25 5.35
CA ALA A 69 4.49 -10.01 6.47
C ALA A 69 4.18 -11.51 6.33
N THR A 70 2.93 -11.85 5.97
CA THR A 70 2.51 -13.25 5.73
C THR A 70 3.36 -13.89 4.64
N HIS A 71 3.60 -13.19 3.52
CA HIS A 71 4.45 -13.72 2.45
C HIS A 71 5.90 -13.92 2.91
N VAL A 72 6.48 -12.94 3.60
CA VAL A 72 7.85 -13.04 4.13
C VAL A 72 7.99 -14.21 5.09
N ASP A 73 6.95 -14.50 5.91
CA ASP A 73 6.96 -15.63 6.83
C ASP A 73 7.01 -16.99 6.10
N THR A 74 6.49 -17.07 4.87
CA THR A 74 6.59 -18.30 4.05
C THR A 74 8.02 -18.63 3.60
N ALA A 75 8.94 -17.68 3.63
CA ALA A 75 10.36 -17.91 3.28
C ALA A 75 11.11 -18.76 4.33
N GLY A 76 10.47 -19.11 5.43
CA GLY A 76 11.05 -19.93 6.48
C GLY A 76 11.95 -19.15 7.46
N PRO A 77 12.83 -19.83 8.20
CA PRO A 77 13.59 -19.21 9.29
C PRO A 77 14.86 -18.49 8.86
N ASP A 78 15.31 -18.65 7.61
CA ASP A 78 16.54 -18.00 7.13
C ASP A 78 16.32 -16.47 7.01
N PRO A 79 17.03 -15.63 7.79
CA PRO A 79 16.82 -14.20 7.76
C PRO A 79 17.12 -13.55 6.40
N LEU A 80 18.09 -14.09 5.65
CA LEU A 80 18.42 -13.57 4.33
C LEU A 80 17.33 -13.90 3.30
N ALA A 81 16.79 -15.12 3.34
CA ALA A 81 15.66 -15.51 2.51
C ALA A 81 14.42 -14.63 2.80
N ARG A 82 14.14 -14.36 4.07
CA ARG A 82 13.05 -13.46 4.51
C ARG A 82 13.21 -12.03 3.95
N LEU A 83 14.42 -11.49 4.00
CA LEU A 83 14.71 -10.16 3.47
C LEU A 83 14.50 -10.09 1.95
N LEU A 84 14.93 -11.10 1.20
CA LEU A 84 14.75 -11.17 -0.25
C LEU A 84 13.29 -11.44 -0.64
N ALA A 85 12.53 -12.15 0.18
CA ALA A 85 11.10 -12.42 -0.04
C ALA A 85 10.25 -11.15 -0.11
N VAL A 86 10.71 -10.02 0.43
CA VAL A 86 10.05 -8.71 0.23
C VAL A 86 9.95 -8.38 -1.26
N PHE A 87 11.01 -8.60 -2.03
CA PHE A 87 11.03 -8.30 -3.47
C PHE A 87 10.25 -9.33 -4.28
N ASP A 88 10.24 -10.61 -3.86
CA ASP A 88 9.39 -11.64 -4.45
C ASP A 88 7.91 -11.30 -4.26
N TRP A 89 7.55 -10.81 -3.07
CA TRP A 89 6.18 -10.32 -2.82
C TRP A 89 5.81 -9.11 -3.67
N LEU A 90 6.75 -8.17 -3.88
CA LEU A 90 6.50 -7.04 -4.78
C LEU A 90 6.18 -7.51 -6.20
N GLU A 91 6.87 -8.53 -6.72
CA GLU A 91 6.57 -9.09 -8.04
C GLU A 91 5.16 -9.65 -8.12
N LEU A 92 4.72 -10.41 -7.09
CA LEU A 92 3.37 -10.94 -7.01
C LEU A 92 2.33 -9.81 -6.96
N TRP A 93 2.56 -8.80 -6.12
CA TRP A 93 1.66 -7.68 -5.99
C TRP A 93 1.57 -6.84 -7.27
N PHE A 94 2.68 -6.60 -7.96
CA PHE A 94 2.68 -5.88 -9.24
C PHE A 94 1.94 -6.65 -10.35
N GLY A 95 1.83 -7.97 -10.23
CA GLY A 95 1.09 -8.84 -11.16
C GLY A 95 -0.42 -8.89 -10.92
N GLU A 96 -0.95 -8.27 -9.88
CA GLU A 96 -2.40 -8.23 -9.62
C GLU A 96 -3.13 -7.42 -10.69
N PRO A 97 -4.31 -7.91 -11.16
CA PRO A 97 -5.03 -7.26 -12.27
C PRO A 97 -5.44 -5.81 -11.99
N ASP A 98 -5.66 -5.48 -10.73
CA ASP A 98 -6.07 -4.15 -10.26
C ASP A 98 -4.89 -3.29 -9.79
N PHE A 99 -3.65 -3.75 -9.93
CA PHE A 99 -2.47 -2.99 -9.52
C PHE A 99 -2.38 -1.64 -10.27
N ARG A 100 -2.27 -0.56 -9.51
CA ARG A 100 -2.17 0.84 -10.00
C ARG A 100 -1.01 1.60 -9.33
N GLY A 101 0.01 0.87 -8.85
CA GLY A 101 1.07 1.46 -8.06
C GLY A 101 0.75 1.58 -6.57
N CYS A 102 1.58 2.29 -5.85
CA CYS A 102 1.41 2.50 -4.43
C CYS A 102 0.29 3.53 -4.15
N ALA A 103 -0.75 3.10 -3.42
CA ALA A 103 -1.90 3.95 -3.09
C ALA A 103 -1.51 5.22 -2.34
N TRP A 104 -0.51 5.16 -1.46
CA TRP A 104 -0.05 6.33 -0.68
C TRP A 104 0.76 7.31 -1.53
N ILE A 105 1.56 6.84 -2.49
CA ILE A 105 2.23 7.71 -3.47
C ILE A 105 1.19 8.41 -4.33
N ASN A 106 0.21 7.67 -4.83
CA ASN A 106 -0.86 8.21 -5.66
C ASN A 106 -1.68 9.26 -4.88
N SER A 107 -2.15 8.90 -3.68
CA SER A 107 -2.92 9.81 -2.82
C SER A 107 -2.13 11.05 -2.41
N PHE A 108 -0.84 10.90 -2.12
CA PHE A 108 0.04 12.02 -1.81
C PHE A 108 0.25 12.95 -3.01
N GLY A 109 0.41 12.38 -4.22
CA GLY A 109 0.50 13.15 -5.45
C GLY A 109 -0.76 13.98 -5.73
N GLU A 110 -1.94 13.43 -5.40
CA GLU A 110 -3.21 14.13 -5.58
C GLU A 110 -3.49 15.18 -4.49
N LEU A 111 -3.26 14.86 -3.23
CA LEU A 111 -3.80 15.60 -2.08
C LEU A 111 -2.74 15.98 -1.04
N GLY A 112 -1.50 15.50 -1.14
CA GLY A 112 -0.48 15.69 -0.10
C GLY A 112 -0.15 17.16 0.18
N GLY A 113 -0.30 18.03 -0.82
CA GLY A 113 -0.09 19.47 -0.67
C GLY A 113 -1.25 20.23 -0.03
N VAL A 114 -2.45 19.63 0.02
CA VAL A 114 -3.68 20.29 0.49
C VAL A 114 -4.38 19.56 1.64
N SER A 115 -4.04 18.31 1.89
CA SER A 115 -4.59 17.50 2.97
C SER A 115 -3.50 17.01 3.92
N ALA A 116 -3.43 17.61 5.11
CA ALA A 116 -2.52 17.18 6.16
C ALA A 116 -2.75 15.72 6.58
N THR A 117 -3.98 15.25 6.54
CA THR A 117 -4.38 13.86 6.84
C THR A 117 -3.76 12.89 5.83
N VAL A 118 -3.92 13.14 4.54
CA VAL A 118 -3.33 12.29 3.48
C VAL A 118 -1.81 12.29 3.55
N ALA A 119 -1.20 13.47 3.75
CA ALA A 119 0.25 13.59 3.91
C ALA A 119 0.76 12.82 5.14
N ARG A 120 0.02 12.81 6.25
CA ARG A 120 0.33 12.05 7.45
C ARG A 120 0.27 10.53 7.18
N HIS A 121 -0.84 10.02 6.64
CA HIS A 121 -0.98 8.60 6.31
C HIS A 121 0.08 8.11 5.33
N ALA A 122 0.44 8.93 4.34
CA ALA A 122 1.52 8.57 3.41
C ALA A 122 2.87 8.43 4.14
N ARG A 123 3.21 9.36 5.04
CA ARG A 123 4.44 9.26 5.85
C ARG A 123 4.41 8.05 6.78
N GLU A 124 3.33 7.85 7.52
CA GLU A 124 3.18 6.74 8.48
C GLU A 124 3.35 5.38 7.79
N HIS A 125 2.72 5.20 6.61
CA HIS A 125 2.89 3.99 5.81
C HIS A 125 4.35 3.78 5.38
N LYS A 126 5.00 4.84 4.88
CA LYS A 126 6.39 4.76 4.42
C LYS A 126 7.36 4.50 5.57
N ASP A 127 7.16 5.11 6.72
CA ASP A 127 7.96 4.88 7.91
C ASP A 127 7.78 3.47 8.46
N ALA A 128 6.54 2.94 8.46
CA ALA A 128 6.26 1.57 8.88
C ALA A 128 6.94 0.53 7.95
N PHE A 129 6.90 0.74 6.63
CA PHE A 129 7.58 -0.15 5.68
C PHE A 129 9.11 -0.08 5.84
N ARG A 130 9.66 1.12 6.00
CA ARG A 130 11.09 1.34 6.27
C ARG A 130 11.54 0.62 7.54
N GLU A 131 10.79 0.74 8.64
CA GLU A 131 11.12 0.08 9.90
C GLU A 131 10.99 -1.45 9.80
N TYR A 132 10.02 -1.96 9.04
CA TYR A 132 9.91 -3.38 8.76
C TYR A 132 11.15 -3.92 8.04
N LEU A 133 11.61 -3.23 6.97
CA LEU A 133 12.87 -3.58 6.28
C LEU A 133 14.08 -3.52 7.21
N ARG A 134 14.14 -2.50 8.09
CA ARG A 134 15.22 -2.35 9.07
C ARG A 134 15.27 -3.51 10.05
N GLY A 135 14.10 -4.02 10.48
CA GLY A 135 13.99 -5.25 11.27
C GLY A 135 14.59 -6.45 10.54
N LEU A 136 14.18 -6.70 9.31
CA LEU A 136 14.70 -7.83 8.51
C LEU A 136 16.21 -7.73 8.23
N VAL A 137 16.74 -6.53 8.01
CA VAL A 137 18.18 -6.28 7.83
C VAL A 137 18.96 -6.61 9.11
N ARG A 138 18.47 -6.19 10.27
CA ARG A 138 19.07 -6.52 11.58
C ARG A 138 19.03 -8.02 11.85
N ASP A 139 17.91 -8.69 11.60
CA ASP A 139 17.76 -10.13 11.76
C ASP A 139 18.75 -10.91 10.86
N ALA A 140 19.02 -10.37 9.67
CA ALA A 140 20.04 -10.92 8.75
C ALA A 140 21.49 -10.56 9.13
N GLY A 141 21.71 -9.89 10.27
CA GLY A 141 23.05 -9.51 10.73
C GLY A 141 23.77 -8.51 9.81
N ARG A 142 22.99 -7.70 9.08
CA ARG A 142 23.53 -6.73 8.12
C ARG A 142 23.52 -5.30 8.68
N PRO A 143 24.39 -4.39 8.17
CA PRO A 143 24.42 -2.99 8.62
C PRO A 143 23.11 -2.26 8.38
N ASP A 144 22.64 -1.48 9.35
CA ASP A 144 21.38 -0.72 9.28
C ASP A 144 21.27 0.20 8.05
N ALA A 145 22.39 0.75 7.56
CA ALA A 145 22.41 1.57 6.35
C ALA A 145 21.88 0.85 5.11
N LEU A 146 21.97 -0.48 5.07
CA LEU A 146 21.44 -1.28 3.96
C LEU A 146 19.93 -1.21 3.87
N ALA A 147 19.23 -1.04 4.98
CA ALA A 147 17.77 -0.92 4.98
C ALA A 147 17.29 0.28 4.14
N GLU A 148 18.00 1.40 4.18
CA GLU A 148 17.68 2.58 3.39
C GLU A 148 17.88 2.30 1.88
N HIS A 149 18.93 1.60 1.50
CA HIS A 149 19.16 1.22 0.10
C HIS A 149 18.07 0.28 -0.42
N LEU A 150 17.72 -0.75 0.37
CA LEU A 150 16.66 -1.70 0.01
C LEU A 150 15.28 -1.02 -0.04
N TYR A 151 15.03 -0.10 0.88
CA TYR A 151 13.81 0.71 0.85
C TYR A 151 13.71 1.53 -0.44
N LEU A 152 14.77 2.26 -0.83
CA LEU A 152 14.78 3.05 -2.06
C LEU A 152 14.64 2.18 -3.31
N LEU A 153 15.23 0.96 -3.34
CA LEU A 153 15.04 0.00 -4.43
C LEU A 153 13.57 -0.44 -4.52
N ALA A 154 12.94 -0.77 -3.41
CA ALA A 154 11.53 -1.16 -3.38
C ALA A 154 10.60 -0.02 -3.83
N GLU A 155 10.84 1.20 -3.34
CA GLU A 155 10.06 2.39 -3.73
C GLU A 155 10.21 2.68 -5.23
N GLY A 156 11.44 2.63 -5.76
CA GLY A 156 11.69 2.80 -7.19
C GLY A 156 11.01 1.73 -8.04
N ALA A 157 11.01 0.48 -7.58
CA ALA A 157 10.32 -0.62 -8.24
C ALA A 157 8.80 -0.40 -8.26
N MET A 158 8.19 0.03 -7.14
CA MET A 158 6.75 0.30 -7.06
C MET A 158 6.30 1.39 -8.04
N VAL A 159 7.04 2.51 -8.09
CA VAL A 159 6.74 3.62 -9.00
C VAL A 159 6.88 3.18 -10.45
N THR A 160 8.00 2.53 -10.78
CA THR A 160 8.29 2.09 -12.14
C THR A 160 7.27 1.05 -12.61
N ALA A 161 6.92 0.08 -11.77
CA ALA A 161 5.90 -0.92 -12.07
C ALA A 161 4.53 -0.29 -12.35
N GLY A 162 4.13 0.72 -11.55
CA GLY A 162 2.86 1.42 -11.73
C GLY A 162 2.81 2.22 -13.04
N ILE A 163 3.91 2.86 -13.43
CA ILE A 163 3.99 3.66 -14.67
C ILE A 163 3.99 2.77 -15.91
N PHE A 164 4.76 1.69 -15.89
CA PHE A 164 4.96 0.84 -17.08
C PHE A 164 4.06 -0.40 -17.13
N ALA A 165 3.17 -0.59 -16.15
CA ALA A 165 2.29 -1.76 -16.02
C ALA A 165 3.09 -3.09 -16.18
N SER A 166 4.19 -3.23 -15.46
CA SER A 166 5.14 -4.34 -15.59
C SER A 166 5.61 -4.86 -14.24
N THR A 167 5.79 -6.17 -14.11
CA THR A 167 6.39 -6.79 -12.92
C THR A 167 7.93 -6.79 -12.96
N ALA A 168 8.54 -6.51 -14.11
CA ALA A 168 9.99 -6.55 -14.29
C ALA A 168 10.78 -5.69 -13.28
N PRO A 169 10.32 -4.51 -12.84
CA PRO A 169 11.02 -3.71 -11.84
C PRO A 169 11.25 -4.43 -10.51
N ALA A 170 10.36 -5.34 -10.08
CA ALA A 170 10.55 -6.11 -8.85
C ALA A 170 11.76 -7.06 -8.98
N ARG A 171 11.87 -7.77 -10.12
CA ARG A 171 13.03 -8.66 -10.39
C ARG A 171 14.34 -7.89 -10.51
N GLN A 172 14.32 -6.69 -11.11
CA GLN A 172 15.49 -5.82 -11.19
C GLN A 172 15.94 -5.38 -9.79
N ALA A 173 14.98 -4.95 -8.95
CA ALA A 173 15.25 -4.60 -7.56
C ALA A 173 15.77 -5.79 -6.74
N LEU A 174 15.21 -7.00 -6.94
CA LEU A 174 15.69 -8.22 -6.31
C LEU A 174 17.15 -8.52 -6.71
N GLY A 175 17.49 -8.38 -7.99
CA GLY A 175 18.87 -8.55 -8.47
C GLY A 175 19.85 -7.57 -7.82
N ALA A 176 19.46 -6.30 -7.72
CA ALA A 176 20.24 -5.27 -7.03
C ALA A 176 20.35 -5.55 -5.52
N ALA A 177 19.26 -5.97 -4.87
CA ALA A 177 19.27 -6.34 -3.46
C ALA A 177 20.25 -7.50 -3.19
N ARG A 178 20.26 -8.55 -4.02
CA ARG A 178 21.22 -9.66 -3.92
C ARG A 178 22.66 -9.18 -4.05
N ALA A 179 22.96 -8.27 -4.97
CA ALA A 179 24.31 -7.73 -5.14
C ALA A 179 24.75 -6.89 -3.92
N LEU A 180 23.83 -6.16 -3.27
CA LEU A 180 24.11 -5.40 -2.05
C LEU A 180 24.31 -6.31 -0.82
N LEU A 181 23.75 -7.51 -0.84
CA LEU A 181 23.79 -8.48 0.26
C LEU A 181 24.94 -9.49 0.13
N ALA A 182 25.60 -9.56 -1.04
CA ALA A 182 26.76 -10.41 -1.27
C ALA A 182 27.99 -9.91 -0.49
#